data_d343438ece8e9e86bcb1114b4eccb697
#
_entry.id   d343438ece8e9e86bcb1114b4eccb697
#
_cell.length_a   1.000
_cell.length_b   1.000
_cell.length_c   1.000
_cell.angle_alpha   90.00
_cell.angle_beta   90.00
_cell.angle_gamma   90.00
#
_symmetry.space_group_name_H-M   'P 1'
#
loop_
_entity.id
_entity.type
_entity.pdbx_description
1 polymer ?
#
loop_
_entity_poly.entity_id
_entity_poly.type
_entity_poly.pdbx_seq_one_letter_code
_entity_poly.pdbx_strand_id
1 'polypeptide(L)'
;MEVPPAEGECVLANNTLSAPISIRKESLKVLVVDSYPRWEYRYLRNALARDPGVDVACLLYHPDLDSVGGGKDYIKEFPKTLDELSRFDVIFLGDVGVGDGQLTLEDCRNIKGMVEKQATGLIFMPGLRGKQLSLVETELKELFPVLFDVAQPRGWGSTIPAKFQLTEAGSASLLTRLADSPQANRSVWRSLPGFQWYAPVLRAKVGSQVLAVHARESNQNGRIALLATKTWGAGKILFMGTDGAWRWREGVEDKYHYRFWGQVARWMAYQRNMAGGESARLFYSPDRPRTGQTLSLNANLMSITGEPLENGNVNVQIVAPSGNTQTVKLSPESGDGQWGLFTGFFVPDETGDHLTTLTCKETGTSLATSINVQGLKREKIGRPANLASLREIAAITRGKMVSLNQTAELVDTIKELPEPEAQIRRIRLWASPIWAATMVGMLGVFWVGRKLVGVV
;
A
#
# COMPACT_ATOMS: atom_id res chain seq x y z
N MET A 1 15.67 19.24 13.50
CA MET A 1 15.03 20.52 13.17
C MET A 1 14.69 21.19 14.48
N GLU A 2 15.20 22.39 14.69
CA GLU A 2 15.00 23.16 15.91
C GLU A 2 14.49 24.55 15.51
N VAL A 3 13.46 25.02 16.22
CA VAL A 3 12.89 26.34 16.01
C VAL A 3 13.24 27.16 17.26
N PRO A 4 13.87 28.33 17.15
CA PRO A 4 14.18 29.14 18.30
C PRO A 4 12.89 29.57 19.03
N PRO A 5 12.91 29.57 20.37
CA PRO A 5 11.72 29.93 21.13
C PRO A 5 11.29 31.36 20.85
N ALA A 6 9.99 31.59 20.74
CA ALA A 6 9.43 32.93 20.64
C ALA A 6 9.37 33.60 22.02
N GLU A 7 9.36 34.95 22.06
CA GLU A 7 9.27 35.70 23.29
C GLU A 7 7.93 35.39 24.00
N GLY A 8 8.01 34.89 25.24
CA GLY A 8 6.84 34.48 26.02
C GLY A 8 6.32 33.06 25.77
N GLU A 9 7.03 32.25 25.01
CA GLU A 9 6.66 30.87 24.77
C GLU A 9 6.81 29.97 26.01
N CYS A 10 5.70 29.40 26.46
CA CYS A 10 5.66 28.57 27.68
C CYS A 10 5.98 27.09 27.46
N VAL A 11 5.98 26.58 26.20
CA VAL A 11 6.18 25.19 25.89
C VAL A 11 7.33 25.03 24.89
N LEU A 12 8.53 24.83 25.39
CA LEU A 12 9.73 24.69 24.57
C LEU A 12 9.91 23.27 23.98
N ALA A 13 9.20 22.30 24.52
CA ALA A 13 9.37 20.88 24.12
C ALA A 13 8.87 20.58 22.71
N ASN A 14 8.06 21.45 22.10
CA ASN A 14 7.57 21.32 20.74
C ASN A 14 8.45 22.03 19.69
N ASN A 15 9.48 22.75 20.14
CA ASN A 15 10.38 23.51 19.26
C ASN A 15 11.45 22.62 18.63
N THR A 16 11.62 21.40 19.12
CA THR A 16 12.57 20.43 18.57
C THR A 16 11.82 19.24 17.99
N LEU A 17 12.03 18.98 16.70
CA LEU A 17 11.53 17.81 16.02
C LEU A 17 12.72 17.00 15.52
N SER A 18 12.85 15.75 16.00
CA SER A 18 13.82 14.79 15.51
C SER A 18 13.11 13.70 14.70
N ALA A 19 13.71 13.33 13.60
CA ALA A 19 13.27 12.20 12.79
C ALA A 19 14.49 11.33 12.45
N PRO A 20 14.41 10.01 12.65
CA PRO A 20 15.50 9.12 12.24
C PRO A 20 15.60 9.10 10.72
N ILE A 21 16.82 9.23 10.21
CA ILE A 21 17.13 9.11 8.78
C ILE A 21 18.13 7.95 8.64
N SER A 22 17.74 6.92 7.92
CA SER A 22 18.66 5.83 7.56
C SER A 22 19.29 6.14 6.20
N ILE A 23 20.60 6.27 6.18
CA ILE A 23 21.39 6.42 4.95
C ILE A 23 21.95 5.05 4.60
N ARG A 24 21.62 4.54 3.42
CA ARG A 24 22.07 3.23 2.91
C ARG A 24 22.93 3.41 1.68
N LYS A 25 23.90 2.54 1.52
CA LYS A 25 24.76 2.45 0.34
C LYS A 25 24.18 1.51 -0.73
N GLU A 26 23.27 0.62 -0.34
CA GLU A 26 22.69 -0.38 -1.23
C GLU A 26 21.52 0.19 -2.02
N SER A 27 21.45 -0.16 -3.30
CA SER A 27 20.31 0.14 -4.17
C SER A 27 19.16 -0.82 -3.92
N LEU A 28 17.93 -0.35 -4.12
CA LEU A 28 16.73 -1.20 -4.11
C LEU A 28 16.71 -2.08 -5.35
N LYS A 29 16.59 -3.38 -5.18
CA LYS A 29 16.47 -4.32 -6.29
C LYS A 29 15.00 -4.53 -6.64
N VAL A 30 14.63 -4.15 -7.84
CA VAL A 30 13.24 -4.17 -8.31
C VAL A 30 13.10 -5.08 -9.52
N LEU A 31 12.15 -6.00 -9.45
CA LEU A 31 11.76 -6.84 -10.58
C LEU A 31 10.47 -6.31 -11.21
N VAL A 32 10.51 -6.05 -12.52
CA VAL A 32 9.33 -5.63 -13.29
C VAL A 32 8.99 -6.71 -14.31
N VAL A 33 7.82 -7.32 -14.16
CA VAL A 33 7.34 -8.40 -15.05
C VAL A 33 6.11 -7.93 -15.80
N ASP A 34 6.12 -8.00 -17.12
CA ASP A 34 4.95 -7.69 -17.95
C ASP A 34 4.87 -8.63 -19.17
N SER A 35 3.68 -8.77 -19.77
CA SER A 35 3.48 -9.60 -20.96
C SER A 35 3.61 -8.83 -22.27
N TYR A 36 3.65 -7.51 -22.20
CA TYR A 36 3.66 -6.65 -23.37
C TYR A 36 4.32 -5.30 -23.10
N PRO A 37 5.05 -4.72 -24.08
CA PRO A 37 5.74 -3.42 -23.93
C PRO A 37 4.74 -2.25 -24.01
N ARG A 38 3.70 -2.25 -23.16
CA ARG A 38 2.72 -1.17 -23.04
C ARG A 38 3.36 0.12 -22.52
N TRP A 39 2.70 1.25 -22.73
CA TRP A 39 3.24 2.54 -22.32
C TRP A 39 3.53 2.63 -20.82
N GLU A 40 2.64 2.09 -19.97
CA GLU A 40 2.86 2.06 -18.53
C GLU A 40 4.15 1.31 -18.16
N TYR A 41 4.36 0.11 -18.73
CA TYR A 41 5.60 -0.66 -18.54
C TYR A 41 6.84 0.12 -18.96
N ARG A 42 6.80 0.73 -20.17
CA ARG A 42 7.97 1.45 -20.73
C ARG A 42 8.37 2.62 -19.86
N TYR A 43 7.41 3.41 -19.41
CA TYR A 43 7.69 4.59 -18.60
C TYR A 43 7.99 4.26 -17.14
N LEU A 44 7.36 3.23 -16.57
CA LEU A 44 7.73 2.71 -15.26
C LEU A 44 9.18 2.23 -15.23
N ARG A 45 9.56 1.36 -16.19
CA ARG A 45 10.95 0.92 -16.35
C ARG A 45 11.92 2.09 -16.43
N ASN A 46 11.62 3.05 -17.28
CA ASN A 46 12.48 4.22 -17.46
C ASN A 46 12.58 5.07 -16.18
N ALA A 47 11.50 5.21 -15.44
CA ALA A 47 11.49 5.92 -14.16
C ALA A 47 12.37 5.22 -13.12
N LEU A 48 12.25 3.91 -13.00
CA LEU A 48 13.06 3.10 -12.08
C LEU A 48 14.54 3.05 -12.49
N ALA A 49 14.84 2.84 -13.77
CA ALA A 49 16.21 2.76 -14.27
C ALA A 49 16.99 4.08 -14.16
N ARG A 50 16.31 5.22 -14.12
CA ARG A 50 16.93 6.55 -13.92
C ARG A 50 17.14 6.90 -12.45
N ASP A 51 16.53 6.18 -11.54
CA ASP A 51 16.71 6.41 -10.11
C ASP A 51 18.02 5.78 -9.63
N PRO A 52 19.01 6.57 -9.20
CA PRO A 52 20.32 6.03 -8.82
C PRO A 52 20.27 5.11 -7.59
N GLY A 53 19.17 5.15 -6.84
CA GLY A 53 18.94 4.26 -5.69
C GLY A 53 18.15 2.99 -6.04
N VAL A 54 17.93 2.70 -7.33
CA VAL A 54 17.18 1.54 -7.79
C VAL A 54 17.97 0.74 -8.81
N ASP A 55 18.08 -0.56 -8.56
CA ASP A 55 18.60 -1.54 -9.50
C ASP A 55 17.41 -2.33 -10.06
N VAL A 56 17.10 -2.12 -11.34
CA VAL A 56 15.91 -2.68 -11.96
C VAL A 56 16.26 -3.86 -12.84
N ALA A 57 15.54 -4.98 -12.66
CA ALA A 57 15.52 -6.10 -13.58
C ALA A 57 14.15 -6.21 -14.25
N CYS A 58 14.12 -6.45 -15.54
CA CYS A 58 12.89 -6.53 -16.33
C CYS A 58 12.72 -7.90 -16.96
N LEU A 59 11.51 -8.44 -16.88
CA LEU A 59 11.09 -9.62 -17.63
C LEU A 59 9.88 -9.27 -18.48
N LEU A 60 9.99 -9.44 -19.79
CA LEU A 60 8.93 -9.14 -20.72
C LEU A 60 8.58 -10.41 -21.52
N TYR A 61 7.42 -11.00 -21.24
CA TYR A 61 6.89 -12.14 -21.97
C TYR A 61 6.25 -11.69 -23.28
N HIS A 62 7.05 -11.43 -24.30
CA HIS A 62 6.53 -11.04 -25.61
C HIS A 62 6.43 -12.28 -26.52
N PRO A 63 5.25 -12.63 -27.05
CA PRO A 63 5.06 -13.85 -27.84
C PRO A 63 5.82 -13.86 -29.17
N ASP A 64 6.18 -12.68 -29.69
CA ASP A 64 6.81 -12.55 -31.00
C ASP A 64 8.34 -12.31 -30.91
N LEU A 65 8.93 -12.42 -29.72
CA LEU A 65 10.36 -12.23 -29.52
C LEU A 65 11.00 -13.52 -28.99
N ASP A 66 11.85 -14.16 -29.80
CA ASP A 66 12.65 -15.31 -29.39
C ASP A 66 13.64 -15.00 -28.26
N SER A 67 13.95 -13.75 -28.07
CA SER A 67 14.75 -13.27 -26.94
C SER A 67 14.02 -12.15 -26.24
N VAL A 68 13.82 -12.33 -24.95
CA VAL A 68 13.26 -11.34 -24.04
C VAL A 68 14.08 -10.05 -24.12
N GLY A 69 13.45 -8.96 -24.49
CA GLY A 69 13.90 -7.59 -24.66
C GLY A 69 15.40 -7.35 -24.52
N GLY A 70 16.04 -6.83 -25.55
CA GLY A 70 17.49 -6.60 -25.55
C GLY A 70 17.88 -5.44 -24.66
N GLY A 71 18.73 -5.67 -23.66
CA GLY A 71 19.32 -4.62 -22.84
C GLY A 71 19.92 -5.15 -21.54
N LYS A 72 20.75 -4.33 -20.91
CA LYS A 72 21.47 -4.66 -19.68
C LYS A 72 20.56 -5.06 -18.52
N ASP A 73 19.36 -4.51 -18.47
CA ASP A 73 18.42 -4.65 -17.35
C ASP A 73 17.38 -5.76 -17.57
N TYR A 74 17.53 -6.57 -18.63
CA TYR A 74 16.59 -7.65 -18.92
C TYR A 74 17.10 -9.01 -18.48
N ILE A 75 16.22 -9.77 -17.80
CA ILE A 75 16.44 -11.17 -17.48
C ILE A 75 15.71 -12.06 -18.49
N LYS A 76 16.21 -13.27 -18.72
CA LYS A 76 15.68 -14.19 -19.75
C LYS A 76 14.45 -14.95 -19.30
N GLU A 77 14.35 -15.26 -18.02
CA GLU A 77 13.28 -16.07 -17.43
C GLU A 77 12.97 -15.57 -16.02
N PHE A 78 11.80 -15.93 -15.52
CA PHE A 78 11.43 -15.63 -14.13
C PHE A 78 12.36 -16.38 -13.17
N PRO A 79 12.82 -15.76 -12.06
CA PRO A 79 13.66 -16.43 -11.07
C PRO A 79 13.03 -17.70 -10.55
N LYS A 80 13.69 -18.84 -10.70
CA LYS A 80 13.12 -20.16 -10.38
C LYS A 80 13.37 -20.59 -8.96
N THR A 81 14.48 -20.14 -8.39
CA THR A 81 14.84 -20.49 -7.02
C THR A 81 14.45 -19.37 -6.06
N LEU A 82 14.22 -19.76 -4.81
CA LEU A 82 13.96 -18.78 -3.74
C LEU A 82 15.14 -17.84 -3.52
N ASP A 83 16.38 -18.32 -3.69
CA ASP A 83 17.57 -17.48 -3.60
C ASP A 83 17.58 -16.38 -4.66
N GLU A 84 17.35 -16.73 -5.91
CA GLU A 84 17.27 -15.75 -7.00
C GLU A 84 16.14 -14.72 -6.77
N LEU A 85 14.96 -15.20 -6.36
CA LEU A 85 13.79 -14.34 -6.12
C LEU A 85 13.99 -13.46 -4.88
N SER A 86 14.70 -13.97 -3.88
CA SER A 86 14.99 -13.27 -2.63
C SER A 86 15.89 -12.04 -2.81
N ARG A 87 16.56 -11.91 -3.93
CA ARG A 87 17.39 -10.74 -4.25
C ARG A 87 16.55 -9.50 -4.53
N PHE A 88 15.26 -9.67 -4.89
CA PHE A 88 14.38 -8.56 -5.22
C PHE A 88 13.62 -8.05 -3.99
N ASP A 89 13.70 -6.77 -3.75
CA ASP A 89 12.99 -6.10 -2.66
C ASP A 89 11.54 -5.81 -3.02
N VAL A 90 11.28 -5.57 -4.31
CA VAL A 90 9.97 -5.19 -4.84
C VAL A 90 9.72 -5.91 -6.17
N ILE A 91 8.53 -6.46 -6.31
CA ILE A 91 8.07 -7.12 -7.54
C ILE A 91 6.87 -6.37 -8.10
N PHE A 92 6.99 -5.91 -9.33
CA PHE A 92 5.89 -5.34 -10.11
C PHE A 92 5.36 -6.42 -11.05
N LEU A 93 4.10 -6.82 -10.86
CA LEU A 93 3.38 -7.68 -11.78
C LEU A 93 2.47 -6.84 -12.66
N GLY A 94 2.86 -6.67 -13.90
CA GLY A 94 2.07 -6.04 -14.94
C GLY A 94 0.91 -6.93 -15.40
N ASP A 95 0.52 -6.83 -16.67
CA ASP A 95 -0.57 -7.65 -17.23
C ASP A 95 -0.08 -9.07 -17.58
N VAL A 96 0.35 -9.81 -16.58
CA VAL A 96 0.85 -11.19 -16.66
C VAL A 96 -0.11 -12.15 -15.95
N GLY A 97 -0.12 -13.40 -16.37
CA GLY A 97 -0.96 -14.43 -15.78
C GLY A 97 -0.27 -15.78 -15.71
N VAL A 98 -1.03 -16.80 -15.33
CA VAL A 98 -0.59 -18.20 -15.35
C VAL A 98 -0.92 -18.81 -16.70
N GLY A 99 0.02 -19.59 -17.25
CA GLY A 99 -0.09 -20.21 -18.57
C GLY A 99 0.53 -19.38 -19.69
N ASP A 100 0.38 -19.82 -20.93
CA ASP A 100 0.95 -19.20 -22.13
C ASP A 100 2.46 -18.92 -22.05
N GLY A 101 3.22 -19.76 -21.30
CA GLY A 101 4.66 -19.57 -21.12
C GLY A 101 5.04 -18.42 -20.17
N GLN A 102 4.08 -17.89 -19.42
CA GLN A 102 4.30 -16.82 -18.43
C GLN A 102 4.59 -17.42 -17.05
N LEU A 103 3.85 -16.99 -16.01
CA LEU A 103 4.03 -17.51 -14.67
C LEU A 103 3.52 -18.95 -14.52
N THR A 104 4.15 -19.72 -13.65
CA THR A 104 3.70 -21.03 -13.20
C THR A 104 2.96 -20.93 -11.86
N LEU A 105 2.28 -22.00 -11.45
CA LEU A 105 1.68 -22.05 -10.11
C LEU A 105 2.73 -22.04 -9.01
N GLU A 106 3.91 -22.56 -9.28
CA GLU A 106 5.05 -22.55 -8.35
C GLU A 106 5.58 -21.12 -8.18
N ASP A 107 5.73 -20.36 -9.28
CA ASP A 107 6.10 -18.95 -9.21
C ASP A 107 5.10 -18.16 -8.34
N CYS A 108 3.81 -18.44 -8.46
CA CYS A 108 2.78 -17.80 -7.65
C CYS A 108 2.92 -18.14 -6.16
N ARG A 109 3.25 -19.39 -5.80
CA ARG A 109 3.54 -19.79 -4.42
C ARG A 109 4.78 -19.10 -3.90
N ASN A 110 5.84 -19.07 -4.69
CA ASN A 110 7.10 -18.40 -4.33
C ASN A 110 6.90 -16.91 -4.11
N ILE A 111 6.19 -16.21 -4.99
CA ILE A 111 5.84 -14.79 -4.82
C ILE A 111 5.03 -14.58 -3.54
N LYS A 112 4.03 -15.42 -3.25
CA LYS A 112 3.25 -15.33 -2.01
C LYS A 112 4.15 -15.48 -0.78
N GLY A 113 5.01 -16.48 -0.76
CA GLY A 113 5.94 -16.70 0.33
C GLY A 113 6.93 -15.56 0.52
N MET A 114 7.44 -14.98 -0.57
CA MET A 114 8.30 -13.80 -0.53
C MET A 114 7.61 -12.60 0.13
N VAL A 115 6.34 -12.36 -0.21
CA VAL A 115 5.55 -11.28 0.41
C VAL A 115 5.29 -11.59 1.88
N GLU A 116 4.80 -12.78 2.17
CA GLU A 116 4.35 -13.18 3.50
C GLU A 116 5.50 -13.29 4.51
N LYS A 117 6.61 -13.91 4.10
CA LYS A 117 7.71 -14.32 4.98
C LYS A 117 8.95 -13.46 4.87
N GLN A 118 9.19 -12.83 3.73
CA GLN A 118 10.40 -12.06 3.48
C GLN A 118 10.15 -10.56 3.27
N ALA A 119 8.99 -10.04 3.60
CA ALA A 119 8.63 -8.63 3.51
C ALA A 119 8.82 -8.01 2.10
N THR A 120 8.83 -8.82 1.04
CA THR A 120 8.91 -8.32 -0.33
C THR A 120 7.67 -7.50 -0.66
N GLY A 121 7.87 -6.33 -1.26
CA GLY A 121 6.77 -5.51 -1.76
C GLY A 121 6.21 -6.08 -3.07
N LEU A 122 4.89 -6.15 -3.21
CA LEU A 122 4.22 -6.64 -4.43
C LEU A 122 3.28 -5.61 -4.99
N ILE A 123 3.43 -5.27 -6.27
CA ILE A 123 2.56 -4.34 -6.97
C ILE A 123 1.82 -5.06 -8.09
N PHE A 124 0.50 -5.01 -8.06
CA PHE A 124 -0.36 -5.49 -9.14
C PHE A 124 -0.74 -4.32 -10.05
N MET A 125 -0.44 -4.45 -11.33
CA MET A 125 -0.73 -3.46 -12.37
C MET A 125 -1.44 -4.12 -13.55
N PRO A 126 -2.72 -4.48 -13.43
CA PRO A 126 -3.47 -5.12 -14.51
C PRO A 126 -3.45 -4.26 -15.78
N GLY A 127 -3.72 -4.88 -16.90
CA GLY A 127 -3.81 -4.22 -18.19
C GLY A 127 -5.01 -4.68 -19.00
N LEU A 128 -5.17 -4.07 -20.18
CA LEU A 128 -6.30 -4.29 -21.07
C LEU A 128 -6.48 -5.75 -21.52
N ARG A 129 -5.41 -6.54 -21.52
CA ARG A 129 -5.46 -7.97 -21.91
C ARG A 129 -6.09 -8.85 -20.83
N GLY A 130 -6.16 -8.37 -19.57
CA GLY A 130 -6.80 -9.05 -18.47
C GLY A 130 -6.09 -10.32 -17.99
N LYS A 131 -4.80 -10.48 -18.31
CA LYS A 131 -4.02 -11.69 -17.97
C LYS A 131 -3.96 -11.92 -16.46
N GLN A 132 -3.94 -10.85 -15.64
CA GLN A 132 -3.91 -10.96 -14.18
C GLN A 132 -5.14 -11.66 -13.58
N LEU A 133 -6.25 -11.77 -14.31
CA LEU A 133 -7.42 -12.48 -13.79
C LEU A 133 -7.15 -13.97 -13.56
N SER A 134 -6.24 -14.59 -14.32
CA SER A 134 -5.83 -15.98 -14.08
C SER A 134 -5.12 -16.16 -12.73
N LEU A 135 -4.51 -15.10 -12.18
CA LEU A 135 -3.86 -15.14 -10.87
C LEU A 135 -4.88 -15.25 -9.71
N VAL A 136 -6.14 -14.91 -9.95
CA VAL A 136 -7.21 -15.02 -8.94
C VAL A 136 -7.54 -16.48 -8.60
N GLU A 137 -7.19 -17.42 -9.47
CA GLU A 137 -7.35 -18.84 -9.23
C GLU A 137 -6.09 -19.50 -8.62
N THR A 138 -5.09 -18.70 -8.27
CA THR A 138 -3.82 -19.14 -7.70
C THR A 138 -3.68 -18.75 -6.23
N GLU A 139 -2.54 -19.11 -5.63
CA GLU A 139 -2.15 -18.70 -4.28
C GLU A 139 -2.09 -17.16 -4.10
N LEU A 140 -1.95 -16.41 -5.21
CA LEU A 140 -1.94 -14.94 -5.17
C LEU A 140 -3.31 -14.32 -4.94
N LYS A 141 -4.40 -15.09 -5.01
CA LYS A 141 -5.78 -14.62 -4.76
C LYS A 141 -5.91 -13.83 -3.48
N GLU A 142 -5.29 -14.33 -2.41
CA GLU A 142 -5.38 -13.71 -1.08
C GLU A 142 -4.66 -12.36 -0.99
N LEU A 143 -3.65 -12.16 -1.84
CA LEU A 143 -2.83 -10.96 -1.86
C LEU A 143 -3.54 -9.78 -2.53
N PHE A 144 -4.41 -10.02 -3.50
CA PHE A 144 -5.12 -8.92 -4.15
C PHE A 144 -5.90 -8.05 -3.15
N PRO A 145 -5.68 -6.73 -3.13
CA PRO A 145 -6.43 -5.81 -2.27
C PRO A 145 -7.89 -5.63 -2.70
N VAL A 146 -8.24 -6.11 -3.89
CA VAL A 146 -9.56 -5.94 -4.51
C VAL A 146 -10.15 -7.28 -4.95
N LEU A 147 -11.48 -7.29 -5.12
CA LEU A 147 -12.20 -8.35 -5.82
C LEU A 147 -12.49 -7.90 -7.25
N PHE A 148 -12.23 -8.78 -8.21
CA PHE A 148 -12.50 -8.53 -9.62
C PHE A 148 -13.88 -9.02 -10.05
N ASP A 149 -14.44 -8.36 -11.05
CA ASP A 149 -15.55 -8.84 -11.84
C ASP A 149 -15.02 -9.74 -12.96
N VAL A 150 -15.08 -11.03 -12.75
CA VAL A 150 -14.59 -12.03 -13.72
C VAL A 150 -15.42 -12.07 -15.01
N ALA A 151 -16.64 -11.48 -15.00
CA ALA A 151 -17.46 -11.38 -16.20
C ALA A 151 -16.94 -10.29 -17.17
N GLN A 152 -16.02 -9.42 -16.70
CA GLN A 152 -15.43 -8.34 -17.49
C GLN A 152 -13.91 -8.47 -17.57
N PRO A 153 -13.36 -9.54 -18.16
CA PRO A 153 -11.93 -9.86 -18.06
C PRO A 153 -11.00 -8.79 -18.63
N ARG A 154 -11.50 -7.96 -19.55
CA ARG A 154 -10.72 -6.87 -20.16
C ARG A 154 -10.91 -5.51 -19.48
N GLY A 155 -11.64 -5.46 -18.35
CA GLY A 155 -11.95 -4.21 -17.66
C GLY A 155 -12.88 -3.31 -18.46
N TRP A 156 -12.86 -2.04 -18.11
CA TRP A 156 -13.78 -1.04 -18.66
C TRP A 156 -13.00 0.05 -19.40
N GLY A 157 -13.40 0.31 -20.65
CA GLY A 157 -12.91 1.45 -21.42
C GLY A 157 -13.76 2.71 -21.17
N SER A 158 -13.14 3.88 -21.30
CA SER A 158 -13.84 5.17 -21.25
C SER A 158 -13.42 6.02 -22.45
N THR A 159 -14.40 6.55 -23.17
CA THR A 159 -14.16 7.50 -24.29
C THR A 159 -13.72 8.87 -23.77
N ILE A 160 -14.21 9.26 -22.58
CA ILE A 160 -13.81 10.49 -21.90
C ILE A 160 -12.79 10.10 -20.82
N PRO A 161 -11.59 10.72 -20.80
CA PRO A 161 -10.63 10.42 -19.78
C PRO A 161 -11.20 10.55 -18.37
N ALA A 162 -11.11 9.47 -17.61
CA ALA A 162 -11.51 9.41 -16.21
C ALA A 162 -10.38 9.88 -15.30
N LYS A 163 -10.70 10.32 -14.09
CA LYS A 163 -9.72 10.82 -13.13
C LYS A 163 -9.76 10.04 -11.83
N PHE A 164 -8.64 10.09 -11.12
CA PHE A 164 -8.58 9.66 -9.74
C PHE A 164 -9.22 10.68 -8.82
N GLN A 165 -9.91 10.18 -7.80
CA GLN A 165 -10.30 10.95 -6.63
C GLN A 165 -9.66 10.32 -5.40
N LEU A 166 -8.81 11.08 -4.71
CA LEU A 166 -8.23 10.62 -3.44
C LEU A 166 -9.34 10.45 -2.39
N THR A 167 -9.22 9.39 -1.62
CA THR A 167 -9.98 9.20 -0.39
C THR A 167 -9.36 10.04 0.74
N GLU A 168 -9.96 10.02 1.92
CA GLU A 168 -9.36 10.60 3.11
C GLU A 168 -8.02 9.92 3.44
N ALA A 169 -8.00 8.59 3.45
CA ALA A 169 -6.79 7.79 3.64
C ALA A 169 -5.72 8.11 2.57
N GLY A 170 -6.14 8.24 1.30
CA GLY A 170 -5.24 8.64 0.23
C GLY A 170 -4.71 10.05 0.40
N SER A 171 -5.50 10.98 0.89
CA SER A 171 -5.05 12.36 1.13
C SER A 171 -4.01 12.47 2.26
N ALA A 172 -4.05 11.54 3.21
CA ALA A 172 -3.11 11.45 4.33
C ALA A 172 -1.87 10.59 4.00
N SER A 173 -1.91 9.77 2.97
CA SER A 173 -0.85 8.82 2.63
C SER A 173 0.37 9.49 2.00
N LEU A 174 1.55 9.01 2.38
CA LEU A 174 2.81 9.41 1.73
C LEU A 174 2.90 8.96 0.28
N LEU A 175 2.27 7.82 -0.08
CA LEU A 175 2.27 7.29 -1.43
C LEU A 175 1.66 8.24 -2.46
N THR A 176 0.66 8.99 -2.05
CA THR A 176 -0.08 9.92 -2.90
C THR A 176 0.36 11.37 -2.75
N ARG A 177 1.46 11.62 -2.02
CA ARG A 177 1.99 12.98 -1.82
C ARG A 177 2.85 13.42 -2.99
N LEU A 178 2.23 14.10 -3.96
CA LEU A 178 2.90 14.67 -5.15
C LEU A 178 3.29 16.14 -4.98
N ALA A 179 2.82 16.80 -3.91
CA ALA A 179 3.17 18.17 -3.56
C ALA A 179 3.34 18.32 -2.04
N ASP A 180 3.96 19.40 -1.62
CA ASP A 180 4.42 19.57 -0.25
C ASP A 180 3.30 19.94 0.73
N SER A 181 2.28 20.68 0.29
CA SER A 181 1.10 20.99 1.10
C SER A 181 -0.12 20.15 0.72
N PRO A 182 -1.04 19.85 1.65
CA PRO A 182 -2.26 19.11 1.36
C PRO A 182 -3.15 19.78 0.29
N GLN A 183 -3.18 21.12 0.27
CA GLN A 183 -3.97 21.89 -0.71
C GLN A 183 -3.35 21.77 -2.11
N ALA A 184 -2.03 21.99 -2.21
CA ALA A 184 -1.30 21.82 -3.47
C ALA A 184 -1.41 20.38 -3.98
N ASN A 185 -1.30 19.38 -3.08
CA ASN A 185 -1.43 17.98 -3.44
C ASN A 185 -2.81 17.66 -4.05
N ARG A 186 -3.89 18.14 -3.45
CA ARG A 186 -5.25 17.99 -4.00
C ARG A 186 -5.39 18.66 -5.36
N SER A 187 -4.79 19.84 -5.55
CA SER A 187 -4.78 20.54 -6.83
C SER A 187 -4.05 19.73 -7.90
N VAL A 188 -2.86 19.19 -7.58
CA VAL A 188 -2.09 18.31 -8.47
C VAL A 188 -2.94 17.11 -8.91
N TRP A 189 -3.52 16.34 -7.98
CA TRP A 189 -4.33 15.17 -8.32
C TRP A 189 -5.53 15.49 -9.22
N ARG A 190 -6.13 16.67 -9.05
CA ARG A 190 -7.20 17.14 -9.94
C ARG A 190 -6.72 17.51 -11.33
N SER A 191 -5.51 18.06 -11.45
CA SER A 191 -4.93 18.48 -12.72
C SER A 191 -4.27 17.35 -13.51
N LEU A 192 -3.89 16.23 -12.87
CA LEU A 192 -3.29 15.09 -13.56
C LEU A 192 -4.13 14.66 -14.76
N PRO A 193 -3.48 14.31 -15.90
CA PRO A 193 -4.17 13.70 -17.04
C PRO A 193 -4.97 12.47 -16.63
N GLY A 194 -6.09 12.27 -17.27
CA GLY A 194 -6.95 11.13 -17.00
C GLY A 194 -6.50 9.85 -17.68
N PHE A 195 -7.13 8.73 -17.30
CA PHE A 195 -6.97 7.41 -17.89
C PHE A 195 -8.21 7.05 -18.72
N GLN A 196 -8.05 6.14 -19.68
CA GLN A 196 -9.12 5.69 -20.57
C GLN A 196 -9.52 4.24 -20.34
N TRP A 197 -8.83 3.55 -19.47
CA TRP A 197 -9.09 2.17 -19.11
C TRP A 197 -8.90 1.97 -17.60
N TYR A 198 -9.71 1.11 -17.00
CA TYR A 198 -9.57 0.67 -15.64
C TYR A 198 -9.98 -0.79 -15.45
N ALA A 199 -9.34 -1.43 -14.46
CA ALA A 199 -9.55 -2.83 -14.14
C ALA A 199 -10.98 -3.10 -13.62
N PRO A 200 -11.50 -4.31 -13.83
CA PRO A 200 -12.87 -4.67 -13.47
C PRO A 200 -13.01 -4.93 -11.97
N VAL A 201 -12.87 -3.90 -11.17
CA VAL A 201 -12.94 -4.00 -9.71
C VAL A 201 -14.38 -3.94 -9.23
N LEU A 202 -14.81 -4.99 -8.51
CA LEU A 202 -16.11 -4.99 -7.82
C LEU A 202 -16.06 -4.17 -6.52
N ARG A 203 -15.08 -4.45 -5.67
CA ARG A 203 -14.89 -3.74 -4.39
C ARG A 203 -13.50 -4.02 -3.81
N ALA A 204 -13.09 -3.22 -2.84
CA ALA A 204 -11.92 -3.54 -2.01
C ALA A 204 -12.23 -4.72 -1.07
N LYS A 205 -11.23 -5.54 -0.79
CA LYS A 205 -11.31 -6.60 0.23
C LYS A 205 -11.19 -6.03 1.64
N VAL A 206 -11.70 -6.76 2.60
CA VAL A 206 -11.50 -6.44 4.03
C VAL A 206 -10.01 -6.41 4.36
N GLY A 207 -9.58 -5.45 5.16
CA GLY A 207 -8.16 -5.24 5.49
C GLY A 207 -7.37 -4.46 4.43
N SER A 208 -8.00 -4.07 3.32
CA SER A 208 -7.37 -3.19 2.33
C SER A 208 -7.71 -1.73 2.59
N GLN A 209 -6.74 -0.86 2.38
CA GLN A 209 -6.91 0.59 2.46
C GLN A 209 -7.00 1.17 1.05
N VAL A 210 -8.12 1.75 0.70
CA VAL A 210 -8.33 2.41 -0.59
C VAL A 210 -7.79 3.83 -0.51
N LEU A 211 -6.82 4.16 -1.38
CA LEU A 211 -6.19 5.47 -1.45
C LEU A 211 -6.82 6.37 -2.51
N ALA A 212 -7.25 5.78 -3.62
CA ALA A 212 -7.95 6.53 -4.66
C ALA A 212 -9.04 5.68 -5.32
N VAL A 213 -10.09 6.36 -5.72
CA VAL A 213 -11.24 5.79 -6.42
C VAL A 213 -11.46 6.48 -7.77
N HIS A 214 -12.26 5.87 -8.62
CA HIS A 214 -12.73 6.49 -9.85
C HIS A 214 -13.59 7.72 -9.54
N ALA A 215 -13.30 8.86 -10.16
CA ALA A 215 -13.95 10.13 -9.81
C ALA A 215 -15.46 10.17 -10.15
N ARG A 216 -15.92 9.38 -11.13
CA ARG A 216 -17.30 9.39 -11.62
C ARG A 216 -18.02 8.06 -11.49
N GLU A 217 -17.34 6.96 -11.88
CA GLU A 217 -17.96 5.64 -11.94
C GLU A 217 -18.12 5.00 -10.57
N SER A 218 -19.22 4.29 -10.42
CA SER A 218 -19.54 3.51 -9.23
C SER A 218 -20.34 2.28 -9.65
N ASN A 219 -20.27 1.24 -8.84
CA ASN A 219 -21.09 0.05 -8.96
C ASN A 219 -21.96 -0.12 -7.70
N GLN A 220 -22.65 -1.25 -7.57
CA GLN A 220 -23.48 -1.56 -6.42
C GLN A 220 -22.75 -1.54 -5.05
N ASN A 221 -21.42 -1.67 -5.06
CA ASN A 221 -20.58 -1.67 -3.86
C ASN A 221 -19.98 -0.28 -3.57
N GLY A 222 -20.33 0.74 -4.33
CA GLY A 222 -19.82 2.09 -4.21
C GLY A 222 -18.85 2.49 -5.32
N ARG A 223 -17.97 3.47 -5.06
CA ARG A 223 -16.98 3.93 -6.04
C ARG A 223 -15.92 2.88 -6.30
N ILE A 224 -15.50 2.79 -7.55
CA ILE A 224 -14.53 1.80 -8.00
C ILE A 224 -13.14 2.13 -7.43
N ALA A 225 -12.55 1.21 -6.68
CA ALA A 225 -11.22 1.36 -6.13
C ALA A 225 -10.17 1.23 -7.25
N LEU A 226 -9.31 2.24 -7.38
CA LEU A 226 -8.26 2.29 -8.40
C LEU A 226 -6.86 2.20 -7.81
N LEU A 227 -6.66 2.72 -6.61
CA LEU A 227 -5.41 2.63 -5.90
C LEU A 227 -5.71 2.10 -4.50
N ALA A 228 -5.21 0.93 -4.19
CA ALA A 228 -5.45 0.28 -2.90
C ALA A 228 -4.20 -0.41 -2.38
N THR A 229 -4.01 -0.39 -1.08
CA THR A 229 -2.91 -1.07 -0.39
C THR A 229 -3.45 -2.12 0.58
N LYS A 230 -2.65 -3.14 0.82
CA LYS A 230 -2.90 -4.18 1.80
C LYS A 230 -1.58 -4.63 2.39
N THR A 231 -1.56 -4.97 3.67
CA THR A 231 -0.45 -5.71 4.28
C THR A 231 -0.80 -7.19 4.31
N TRP A 232 0.19 -8.04 4.07
CA TRP A 232 0.04 -9.49 4.14
C TRP A 232 1.30 -10.12 4.71
N GLY A 233 1.19 -10.78 5.85
CA GLY A 233 2.36 -11.22 6.60
C GLY A 233 3.28 -10.02 6.91
N ALA A 234 4.54 -10.14 6.55
CA ALA A 234 5.52 -9.08 6.68
C ALA A 234 5.53 -8.08 5.50
N GLY A 235 4.92 -8.42 4.37
CA GLY A 235 5.00 -7.64 3.14
C GLY A 235 3.87 -6.65 2.93
N LYS A 236 4.08 -5.78 1.96
CA LYS A 236 3.13 -4.75 1.52
C LYS A 236 2.69 -5.02 0.09
N ILE A 237 1.44 -4.75 -0.17
CA ILE A 237 0.83 -4.94 -1.49
C ILE A 237 0.21 -3.63 -1.94
N LEU A 238 0.43 -3.29 -3.20
CA LEU A 238 -0.21 -2.17 -3.89
C LEU A 238 -0.95 -2.69 -5.12
N PHE A 239 -2.14 -2.18 -5.33
CA PHE A 239 -2.92 -2.38 -6.54
C PHE A 239 -3.12 -1.04 -7.25
N MET A 240 -2.75 -0.98 -8.53
CA MET A 240 -2.99 0.15 -9.42
C MET A 240 -3.94 -0.29 -10.52
N GLY A 241 -5.22 0.03 -10.38
CA GLY A 241 -6.30 -0.45 -11.25
C GLY A 241 -6.42 0.26 -12.60
N THR A 242 -5.36 0.89 -13.10
CA THR A 242 -5.31 1.49 -14.44
C THR A 242 -3.90 1.44 -14.99
N ASP A 243 -3.76 1.47 -16.30
CA ASP A 243 -2.49 1.57 -17.02
C ASP A 243 -2.25 2.98 -17.58
N GLY A 244 -2.83 4.00 -16.98
CA GLY A 244 -2.81 5.37 -17.47
C GLY A 244 -1.88 6.33 -16.74
N ALA A 245 -1.10 5.88 -15.74
CA ALA A 245 -0.24 6.74 -14.95
C ALA A 245 0.93 7.34 -15.77
N TRP A 246 1.36 6.69 -16.85
CA TRP A 246 2.36 7.22 -17.77
C TRP A 246 1.98 8.61 -18.36
N ARG A 247 0.67 8.92 -18.44
CA ARG A 247 0.15 10.22 -18.92
C ARG A 247 0.44 11.36 -17.95
N TRP A 248 0.77 11.09 -16.69
CA TRP A 248 1.09 12.13 -15.69
C TRP A 248 2.36 12.92 -16.04
N ARG A 249 3.05 12.50 -17.09
CA ARG A 249 4.20 13.19 -17.68
C ARG A 249 3.81 14.30 -18.66
N GLU A 250 2.56 14.31 -19.11
CA GLU A 250 2.08 15.26 -20.13
C GLU A 250 2.18 16.70 -19.63
N GLY A 251 2.96 17.52 -20.35
CA GLY A 251 3.17 18.94 -20.04
C GLY A 251 4.06 19.26 -18.83
N VAL A 252 4.54 18.25 -18.11
CA VAL A 252 5.34 18.41 -16.87
C VAL A 252 6.54 17.47 -16.81
N GLU A 253 6.87 16.84 -17.91
CA GLU A 253 7.93 15.84 -18.03
C GLU A 253 7.73 14.69 -17.02
N ASP A 254 8.78 14.32 -16.29
CA ASP A 254 8.73 13.18 -15.36
C ASP A 254 8.33 13.55 -13.93
N LYS A 255 7.97 14.80 -13.67
CA LYS A 255 7.80 15.36 -12.32
C LYS A 255 6.90 14.53 -11.40
N TYR A 256 5.67 14.20 -11.81
CA TYR A 256 4.71 13.51 -10.98
C TYR A 256 4.79 11.99 -11.11
N HIS A 257 4.99 11.49 -12.32
CA HIS A 257 5.13 10.07 -12.58
C HIS A 257 6.36 9.49 -11.87
N TYR A 258 7.49 10.15 -12.01
CA TYR A 258 8.75 9.74 -11.38
C TYR A 258 8.65 9.79 -9.85
N ARG A 259 8.12 10.90 -9.31
CA ARG A 259 7.93 11.06 -7.87
C ARG A 259 7.03 9.95 -7.30
N PHE A 260 5.92 9.63 -7.97
CA PHE A 260 4.99 8.60 -7.53
C PHE A 260 5.66 7.22 -7.49
N TRP A 261 6.23 6.77 -8.59
CA TRP A 261 6.82 5.43 -8.66
C TRP A 261 8.07 5.28 -7.79
N GLY A 262 8.87 6.32 -7.66
CA GLY A 262 10.00 6.36 -6.73
C GLY A 262 9.56 6.28 -5.26
N GLN A 263 8.46 6.93 -4.88
CA GLN A 263 7.85 6.80 -3.54
C GLN A 263 7.29 5.40 -3.33
N VAL A 264 6.59 4.85 -4.32
CA VAL A 264 6.03 3.49 -4.27
C VAL A 264 7.14 2.47 -4.04
N ALA A 265 8.19 2.46 -4.86
CA ALA A 265 9.28 1.51 -4.72
C ALA A 265 9.92 1.55 -3.31
N ARG A 266 10.21 2.75 -2.80
CA ARG A 266 10.81 2.94 -1.46
C ARG A 266 9.86 2.53 -0.34
N TRP A 267 8.57 2.88 -0.44
CA TRP A 267 7.58 2.51 0.56
C TRP A 267 7.34 1.00 0.61
N MET A 268 7.34 0.34 -0.55
CA MET A 268 7.17 -1.11 -0.65
C MET A 268 8.35 -1.86 -0.05
N ALA A 269 9.58 -1.36 -0.28
CA ALA A 269 10.80 -1.97 0.23
C ALA A 269 11.12 -1.63 1.69
N TYR A 270 10.37 -0.72 2.32
CA TYR A 270 10.74 -0.14 3.61
C TYR A 270 10.96 -1.19 4.71
N GLN A 271 10.04 -2.12 4.88
CA GLN A 271 10.16 -3.15 5.93
C GLN A 271 11.32 -4.11 5.65
N ARG A 272 11.49 -4.51 4.40
CA ARG A 272 12.54 -5.43 4.00
C ARG A 272 13.95 -4.85 4.19
N ASN A 273 14.06 -3.54 4.10
CA ASN A 273 15.33 -2.82 4.16
C ASN A 273 15.63 -2.19 5.52
N MET A 274 15.03 -2.62 6.62
CA MET A 274 15.34 -2.08 7.94
C MET A 274 16.78 -2.39 8.36
N ALA A 275 17.27 -3.61 8.09
CA ALA A 275 18.68 -3.94 8.12
C ALA A 275 18.94 -5.11 7.16
N GLY A 276 19.86 -4.97 6.25
CA GLY A 276 20.16 -5.97 5.23
C GLY A 276 21.65 -6.23 5.09
N GLY A 277 22.01 -7.47 4.88
CA GLY A 277 23.29 -7.98 4.42
C GLY A 277 23.04 -9.01 3.34
N GLU A 278 24.09 -9.53 2.71
CA GLU A 278 23.96 -10.50 1.62
C GLU A 278 23.23 -11.79 2.05
N SER A 279 23.44 -12.25 3.29
CA SER A 279 22.89 -13.51 3.81
C SER A 279 21.92 -13.36 4.99
N ALA A 280 21.68 -12.14 5.48
CA ALA A 280 20.82 -11.91 6.62
C ALA A 280 20.04 -10.60 6.50
N ARG A 281 18.81 -10.60 6.98
CA ARG A 281 17.96 -9.42 7.07
C ARG A 281 17.22 -9.41 8.40
N LEU A 282 17.13 -8.24 9.02
CA LEU A 282 16.35 -8.02 10.24
C LEU A 282 15.27 -6.98 9.96
N PHE A 283 14.04 -7.29 10.29
CA PHE A 283 12.91 -6.37 10.21
C PHE A 283 11.99 -6.55 11.42
N TYR A 284 11.20 -5.55 11.71
CA TYR A 284 10.31 -5.56 12.87
C TYR A 284 8.95 -4.93 12.54
N SER A 285 7.94 -5.31 13.29
CA SER A 285 6.59 -4.78 13.19
C SER A 285 6.05 -4.45 14.58
N PRO A 286 5.36 -3.30 14.76
CA PRO A 286 5.01 -2.27 13.79
C PRO A 286 6.20 -1.35 13.40
N ASP A 287 6.11 -0.68 12.26
CA ASP A 287 7.14 0.23 11.71
C ASP A 287 7.51 1.39 12.64
N ARG A 288 6.58 1.81 13.50
CA ARG A 288 6.76 2.90 14.48
C ARG A 288 6.38 2.41 15.86
N PRO A 289 7.27 1.64 16.49
CA PRO A 289 7.01 1.07 17.79
C PRO A 289 6.91 2.16 18.87
N ARG A 290 6.08 1.87 19.85
CA ARG A 290 5.92 2.74 21.03
C ARG A 290 6.38 2.01 22.29
N THR A 291 6.77 2.77 23.29
CA THR A 291 7.09 2.23 24.60
C THR A 291 5.94 1.39 25.16
N GLY A 292 6.23 0.19 25.63
CA GLY A 292 5.25 -0.75 26.14
C GLY A 292 4.47 -1.53 25.07
N GLN A 293 4.74 -1.30 23.78
CA GLN A 293 4.14 -2.04 22.68
C GLN A 293 5.00 -3.26 22.32
N THR A 294 4.38 -4.42 22.16
CA THR A 294 5.08 -5.63 21.70
C THR A 294 5.51 -5.46 20.25
N LEU A 295 6.80 -5.63 20.00
CA LEU A 295 7.39 -5.72 18.66
C LEU A 295 7.60 -7.18 18.29
N SER A 296 7.23 -7.55 17.09
CA SER A 296 7.70 -8.76 16.45
C SER A 296 9.03 -8.47 15.76
N LEU A 297 10.08 -9.16 16.17
CA LEU A 297 11.38 -9.15 15.52
C LEU A 297 11.46 -10.34 14.60
N ASN A 298 11.76 -10.09 13.33
CA ASN A 298 11.83 -11.12 12.30
C ASN A 298 13.18 -11.05 11.60
N ALA A 299 13.84 -12.19 11.48
CA ALA A 299 15.09 -12.31 10.77
C ALA A 299 14.99 -13.36 9.66
N ASN A 300 15.36 -12.99 8.44
CA ASN A 300 15.58 -13.94 7.35
C ASN A 300 17.07 -14.23 7.25
N LEU A 301 17.42 -15.50 7.28
CA LEU A 301 18.79 -15.98 7.23
C LEU A 301 18.96 -17.02 6.12
N MET A 302 20.03 -16.84 5.34
CA MET A 302 20.45 -17.77 4.33
C MET A 302 21.70 -18.49 4.80
N SER A 303 21.79 -19.76 4.48
CA SER A 303 23.02 -20.56 4.71
C SER A 303 24.17 -20.04 3.84
N ILE A 304 25.38 -20.54 4.07
CA ILE A 304 26.57 -20.21 3.26
C ILE A 304 26.36 -20.65 1.79
N THR A 305 25.50 -21.64 1.54
CA THR A 305 25.17 -22.13 0.20
C THR A 305 24.08 -21.32 -0.51
N GLY A 306 23.51 -20.29 0.16
CA GLY A 306 22.43 -19.46 -0.39
C GLY A 306 21.04 -20.05 -0.20
N GLU A 307 20.90 -21.19 0.48
CA GLU A 307 19.61 -21.78 0.82
C GLU A 307 19.06 -21.16 2.12
N PRO A 308 17.73 -21.09 2.30
CA PRO A 308 17.15 -20.66 3.56
C PRO A 308 17.63 -21.51 4.75
N LEU A 309 18.01 -20.85 5.84
CA LEU A 309 18.44 -21.55 7.06
C LEU A 309 17.23 -22.11 7.80
N GLU A 310 17.11 -23.42 7.87
CA GLU A 310 15.96 -24.08 8.52
C GLU A 310 16.05 -24.02 10.06
N ASN A 311 17.25 -24.20 10.61
CA ASN A 311 17.50 -24.21 12.05
C ASN A 311 18.79 -23.46 12.37
N GLY A 312 18.80 -22.73 13.48
CA GLY A 312 19.98 -21.97 13.89
C GLY A 312 19.83 -21.32 15.25
N ASN A 313 20.98 -20.95 15.82
CA ASN A 313 21.04 -20.18 17.06
C ASN A 313 21.11 -18.69 16.72
N VAL A 314 19.93 -18.09 16.59
CA VAL A 314 19.74 -16.71 16.17
C VAL A 314 19.39 -15.86 17.38
N ASN A 315 20.21 -14.86 17.66
CA ASN A 315 20.01 -13.96 18.78
C ASN A 315 20.03 -12.51 18.32
N VAL A 316 19.18 -11.72 18.92
CA VAL A 316 19.14 -10.26 18.74
C VAL A 316 19.48 -9.62 20.07
N GLN A 317 20.63 -8.97 20.12
CA GLN A 317 21.02 -8.15 21.26
C GLN A 317 20.51 -6.72 21.05
N ILE A 318 19.83 -6.19 22.05
CA ILE A 318 19.22 -4.86 22.00
C ILE A 318 19.76 -4.05 23.16
N VAL A 319 20.37 -2.91 22.85
CA VAL A 319 20.91 -1.98 23.83
C VAL A 319 19.99 -0.75 23.86
N ALA A 320 19.31 -0.54 24.98
CA ALA A 320 18.43 0.61 25.19
C ALA A 320 19.24 1.93 25.30
N PRO A 321 18.60 3.11 25.18
CA PRO A 321 19.27 4.41 25.34
C PRO A 321 19.98 4.58 26.70
N SER A 322 19.47 3.95 27.76
CA SER A 322 20.09 3.93 29.09
C SER A 322 21.35 3.06 29.18
N GLY A 323 21.64 2.24 28.15
CA GLY A 323 22.71 1.25 28.15
C GLY A 323 22.27 -0.14 28.62
N ASN A 324 21.03 -0.31 29.07
CA ASN A 324 20.50 -1.64 29.40
C ASN A 324 20.51 -2.55 28.18
N THR A 325 20.99 -3.77 28.37
CA THR A 325 21.12 -4.75 27.28
C THR A 325 20.16 -5.92 27.51
N GLN A 326 19.36 -6.23 26.50
CA GLN A 326 18.51 -7.41 26.45
C GLN A 326 18.90 -8.28 25.27
N THR A 327 18.80 -9.61 25.44
CA THR A 327 19.03 -10.56 24.35
C THR A 327 17.75 -11.34 24.11
N VAL A 328 17.24 -11.23 22.88
CA VAL A 328 16.06 -11.96 22.41
C VAL A 328 16.52 -13.09 21.53
N LYS A 329 16.20 -14.32 21.90
CA LYS A 329 16.41 -15.48 21.04
C LYS A 329 15.27 -15.57 20.05
N LEU A 330 15.60 -15.62 18.75
CA LEU A 330 14.62 -15.87 17.71
C LEU A 330 14.48 -17.38 17.48
N SER A 331 13.25 -17.83 17.32
CA SER A 331 12.92 -19.22 17.02
C SER A 331 12.51 -19.35 15.56
N PRO A 332 12.83 -20.47 14.88
CA PRO A 332 12.36 -20.70 13.53
C PRO A 332 10.84 -20.72 13.52
N GLU A 333 10.23 -20.12 12.51
CA GLU A 333 8.76 -20.15 12.37
C GLU A 333 8.31 -21.58 12.08
N SER A 334 7.31 -22.05 12.85
CA SER A 334 6.73 -23.38 12.67
C SER A 334 5.93 -23.42 11.35
N GLY A 335 6.44 -24.09 10.35
CA GLY A 335 5.85 -24.19 9.02
C GLY A 335 6.83 -24.92 8.09
N ASP A 336 6.60 -24.84 6.79
CA ASP A 336 7.41 -25.55 5.77
C ASP A 336 8.89 -25.18 5.71
N GLY A 337 9.55 -24.79 6.78
CA GLY A 337 11.00 -24.62 6.97
C GLY A 337 11.81 -23.92 5.85
N GLN A 338 11.17 -23.68 4.71
CA GLN A 338 11.80 -23.31 3.45
C GLN A 338 12.21 -21.83 3.35
N TRP A 339 11.87 -20.99 4.36
CA TRP A 339 11.98 -19.54 4.20
C TRP A 339 13.09 -18.89 5.03
N GLY A 340 13.77 -19.63 5.88
CA GLY A 340 14.82 -19.09 6.73
C GLY A 340 14.33 -17.99 7.68
N LEU A 341 13.05 -18.02 8.07
CA LEU A 341 12.44 -17.01 8.92
C LEU A 341 12.50 -17.40 10.39
N PHE A 342 13.08 -16.52 11.19
CA PHE A 342 13.16 -16.63 12.65
C PHE A 342 12.40 -15.48 13.28
N THR A 343 11.56 -15.76 14.28
CA THR A 343 10.69 -14.78 14.92
C THR A 343 10.91 -14.75 16.43
N GLY A 344 10.88 -13.56 17.00
CA GLY A 344 10.90 -13.32 18.44
C GLY A 344 10.12 -12.05 18.79
N PHE A 345 9.93 -11.82 20.08
CA PHE A 345 9.16 -10.66 20.56
C PHE A 345 9.98 -9.85 21.53
N PHE A 346 9.83 -8.55 21.44
CA PHE A 346 10.50 -7.56 22.30
C PHE A 346 9.49 -6.49 22.72
N VAL A 347 9.56 -6.05 23.97
CA VAL A 347 8.76 -4.95 24.48
C VAL A 347 9.71 -3.86 24.99
N PRO A 348 9.85 -2.73 24.27
CA PRO A 348 10.68 -1.63 24.72
C PRO A 348 10.06 -0.91 25.91
N ASP A 349 10.85 -0.65 26.91
CA ASP A 349 10.49 0.11 28.12
C ASP A 349 10.94 1.57 28.08
N GLU A 350 11.86 1.90 27.18
CA GLU A 350 12.41 3.25 26.99
C GLU A 350 12.06 3.83 25.62
N THR A 351 12.12 5.15 25.54
CA THR A 351 11.99 5.90 24.28
C THR A 351 13.34 6.24 23.72
N GLY A 352 13.49 6.25 22.40
CA GLY A 352 14.72 6.61 21.72
C GLY A 352 15.28 5.48 20.86
N ASP A 353 16.54 5.59 20.49
CA ASP A 353 17.21 4.67 19.60
C ASP A 353 17.78 3.47 20.38
N HIS A 354 17.25 2.30 20.09
CA HIS A 354 17.75 1.03 20.61
C HIS A 354 18.73 0.44 19.61
N LEU A 355 20.01 0.33 19.97
CA LEU A 355 21.02 -0.34 19.13
C LEU A 355 20.75 -1.83 19.13
N THR A 356 20.60 -2.40 17.95
CA THR A 356 20.15 -3.78 17.77
C THR A 356 21.17 -4.53 16.94
N THR A 357 21.67 -5.66 17.44
CA THR A 357 22.63 -6.52 16.74
C THR A 357 22.07 -7.93 16.62
N LEU A 358 21.81 -8.35 15.40
CA LEU A 358 21.47 -9.73 15.04
C LEU A 358 22.74 -10.54 14.91
N THR A 359 22.79 -11.71 15.52
CA THR A 359 23.90 -12.68 15.39
C THR A 359 23.36 -14.06 15.10
N CYS A 360 24.00 -14.77 14.16
CA CYS A 360 23.73 -16.17 13.87
C CYS A 360 25.05 -16.93 13.88
N LYS A 361 25.12 -17.99 14.69
CA LYS A 361 26.36 -18.79 14.83
C LYS A 361 26.65 -19.65 13.61
N GLU A 362 25.60 -20.19 12.99
CA GLU A 362 25.71 -21.15 11.89
C GLU A 362 26.22 -20.50 10.61
N THR A 363 25.87 -19.23 10.40
CA THR A 363 26.29 -18.46 9.21
C THR A 363 27.46 -17.52 9.50
N GLY A 364 27.83 -17.34 10.76
CA GLY A 364 28.82 -16.35 11.17
C GLY A 364 28.35 -14.91 10.97
N THR A 365 27.07 -14.70 10.72
CA THR A 365 26.52 -13.38 10.38
C THR A 365 26.38 -12.50 11.62
N SER A 366 26.78 -11.24 11.49
CA SER A 366 26.50 -10.18 12.46
C SER A 366 25.97 -8.95 11.73
N LEU A 367 24.78 -8.50 12.11
CA LEU A 367 24.10 -7.39 11.46
C LEU A 367 23.63 -6.38 12.50
N ALA A 368 24.17 -5.15 12.45
CA ALA A 368 23.82 -4.07 13.37
C ALA A 368 22.82 -3.10 12.75
N THR A 369 21.84 -2.68 13.53
CA THR A 369 20.82 -1.67 13.15
C THR A 369 20.37 -0.91 14.39
N SER A 370 19.45 0.05 14.23
CA SER A 370 18.76 0.70 15.35
C SER A 370 17.25 0.66 15.18
N ILE A 371 16.54 0.51 16.30
CA ILE A 371 15.08 0.59 16.39
C ILE A 371 14.73 1.87 17.10
N ASN A 372 14.07 2.80 16.43
CA ASN A 372 13.61 4.03 17.05
C ASN A 372 12.23 3.84 17.70
N VAL A 373 12.19 3.89 19.02
CA VAL A 373 10.99 3.72 19.83
C VAL A 373 10.41 5.06 20.20
N GLN A 374 9.15 5.29 19.83
CA GLN A 374 8.45 6.54 20.12
C GLN A 374 7.87 6.53 21.53
N GLY A 375 7.99 7.67 22.24
CA GLY A 375 7.36 7.85 23.53
C GLY A 375 5.83 7.97 23.40
N LEU A 376 5.12 7.37 24.34
CA LEU A 376 3.75 7.75 24.59
C LEU A 376 3.76 9.14 25.23
N LYS A 377 3.29 10.14 24.50
CA LYS A 377 2.96 11.44 25.12
C LYS A 377 1.75 11.23 26.01
N ARG A 378 1.99 10.78 27.25
CA ARG A 378 0.94 10.75 28.27
C ARG A 378 0.62 12.19 28.68
N GLU A 379 -0.65 12.53 28.63
CA GLU A 379 -1.13 13.75 29.24
C GLU A 379 -0.71 13.77 30.70
N LYS A 380 -0.03 14.83 31.13
CA LYS A 380 0.41 14.93 32.51
C LYS A 380 -0.80 15.29 33.39
N ILE A 381 -1.28 14.29 34.12
CA ILE A 381 -2.37 14.46 35.09
C ILE A 381 -2.03 15.62 36.03
N GLY A 382 -2.96 16.55 36.21
CA GLY A 382 -2.79 17.71 37.10
C GLY A 382 -2.23 18.97 36.44
N ARG A 383 -1.93 18.98 35.13
CA ARG A 383 -1.70 20.23 34.41
C ARG A 383 -3.01 20.79 33.85
N PRO A 384 -3.30 22.06 34.05
CA PRO A 384 -4.48 22.68 33.45
C PRO A 384 -4.35 22.64 31.91
N ALA A 385 -5.49 22.49 31.23
CA ALA A 385 -5.55 22.55 29.77
C ALA A 385 -4.99 23.89 29.28
N ASN A 386 -4.19 23.87 28.22
CA ASN A 386 -3.68 25.11 27.63
C ASN A 386 -4.81 25.79 26.84
N LEU A 387 -5.52 26.68 27.54
CA LEU A 387 -6.65 27.43 26.97
C LEU A 387 -6.24 28.34 25.81
N ALA A 388 -4.98 28.81 25.78
CA ALA A 388 -4.49 29.61 24.66
C ALA A 388 -4.39 28.78 23.38
N SER A 389 -3.79 27.59 23.43
CA SER A 389 -3.74 26.68 22.29
C SER A 389 -5.12 26.22 21.82
N LEU A 390 -6.05 26.00 22.76
CA LEU A 390 -7.42 25.63 22.38
C LEU A 390 -8.16 26.78 21.68
N ARG A 391 -7.95 28.04 22.10
CA ARG A 391 -8.48 29.22 21.41
C ARG A 391 -7.87 29.40 20.03
N GLU A 392 -6.58 29.17 19.91
CA GLU A 392 -5.88 29.25 18.62
C GLU A 392 -6.38 28.17 17.64
N ILE A 393 -6.54 26.94 18.10
CA ILE A 393 -7.16 25.86 17.29
C ILE A 393 -8.57 26.26 16.87
N ALA A 394 -9.39 26.76 17.78
CA ALA A 394 -10.74 27.23 17.47
C ALA A 394 -10.73 28.37 16.42
N ALA A 395 -9.81 29.32 16.55
CA ALA A 395 -9.67 30.42 15.59
C ALA A 395 -9.25 29.93 14.20
N ILE A 396 -8.26 29.03 14.11
CA ILE A 396 -7.74 28.46 12.84
C ILE A 396 -8.82 27.62 12.14
N THR A 397 -9.57 26.83 12.90
CA THR A 397 -10.62 25.96 12.38
C THR A 397 -11.96 26.66 12.17
N ARG A 398 -12.06 27.96 12.49
CA ARG A 398 -13.31 28.73 12.54
C ARG A 398 -14.36 28.11 13.47
N GLY A 399 -13.89 27.37 14.48
CA GLY A 399 -14.70 26.83 15.55
C GLY A 399 -14.86 27.83 16.69
N LYS A 400 -15.58 27.44 17.74
CA LYS A 400 -15.78 28.22 18.95
C LYS A 400 -15.30 27.44 20.16
N MET A 401 -14.50 28.08 21.02
CA MET A 401 -14.11 27.52 22.29
C MET A 401 -15.00 28.16 23.38
N VAL A 402 -15.66 27.33 24.17
CA VAL A 402 -16.48 27.76 25.28
C VAL A 402 -16.01 27.08 26.58
N SER A 403 -16.25 27.72 27.70
CA SER A 403 -16.01 27.11 29.01
C SER A 403 -17.13 26.13 29.38
N LEU A 404 -16.86 25.19 30.30
CA LEU A 404 -17.86 24.21 30.76
C LEU A 404 -19.17 24.88 31.26
N ASN A 405 -19.09 26.08 31.77
CA ASN A 405 -20.25 26.83 32.28
C ASN A 405 -21.06 27.49 31.16
N GLN A 406 -20.60 27.46 29.91
CA GLN A 406 -21.22 28.07 28.73
C GLN A 406 -21.66 27.05 27.69
N THR A 407 -21.92 25.81 28.08
CA THR A 407 -22.33 24.73 27.20
C THR A 407 -23.65 25.04 26.48
N ALA A 408 -24.56 25.80 27.09
CA ALA A 408 -25.79 26.25 26.46
C ALA A 408 -25.55 27.08 25.19
N GLU A 409 -24.57 27.99 25.25
CA GLU A 409 -24.17 28.81 24.08
C GLU A 409 -23.58 27.98 22.95
N LEU A 410 -22.86 26.89 23.28
CA LEU A 410 -22.35 25.93 22.28
C LEU A 410 -23.52 25.19 21.58
N VAL A 411 -24.50 24.74 22.37
CA VAL A 411 -25.67 24.04 21.84
C VAL A 411 -26.47 24.96 20.91
N ASP A 412 -26.65 26.21 21.27
CA ASP A 412 -27.35 27.18 20.41
C ASP A 412 -26.56 27.47 19.14
N THR A 413 -25.23 27.61 19.21
CA THR A 413 -24.37 27.75 18.03
C THR A 413 -24.44 26.53 17.11
N ILE A 414 -24.54 25.32 17.66
CA ILE A 414 -24.69 24.08 16.85
C ILE A 414 -26.05 24.04 16.17
N LYS A 415 -27.12 24.53 16.83
CA LYS A 415 -28.46 24.62 16.22
C LYS A 415 -28.54 25.61 15.05
N GLU A 416 -27.68 26.63 15.06
CA GLU A 416 -27.59 27.63 13.97
C GLU A 416 -26.78 27.12 12.77
N LEU A 417 -26.06 25.97 12.89
CA LEU A 417 -25.36 25.41 11.76
C LEU A 417 -26.36 24.94 10.69
N PRO A 418 -26.08 25.22 9.41
CA PRO A 418 -26.95 24.77 8.34
C PRO A 418 -27.08 23.24 8.36
N GLU A 419 -28.30 22.75 8.24
CA GLU A 419 -28.53 21.32 8.11
C GLU A 419 -27.70 20.76 6.94
N PRO A 420 -27.06 19.61 7.12
CA PRO A 420 -26.33 18.98 6.02
C PRO A 420 -27.28 18.76 4.85
N GLU A 421 -26.83 19.09 3.63
CA GLU A 421 -27.62 18.91 2.42
C GLU A 421 -28.27 17.53 2.41
N ALA A 422 -29.59 17.49 2.25
CA ALA A 422 -30.33 16.25 2.21
C ALA A 422 -29.76 15.32 1.13
N GLN A 423 -29.33 14.14 1.51
CA GLN A 423 -28.86 13.14 0.58
C GLN A 423 -30.04 12.68 -0.28
N ILE A 424 -30.18 13.22 -1.50
CA ILE A 424 -31.19 12.80 -2.44
C ILE A 424 -30.82 11.41 -2.97
N ARG A 425 -31.42 10.38 -2.38
CA ARG A 425 -31.34 9.02 -2.89
C ARG A 425 -32.34 8.87 -4.06
N ARG A 426 -31.85 8.99 -5.28
CA ARG A 426 -32.68 8.72 -6.49
C ARG A 426 -32.86 7.20 -6.62
N ILE A 427 -34.05 6.73 -6.32
CA ILE A 427 -34.47 5.34 -6.54
C ILE A 427 -35.01 5.25 -7.96
N ARG A 428 -34.39 4.42 -8.80
CA ARG A 428 -34.86 4.14 -10.17
C ARG A 428 -35.97 3.09 -10.07
N LEU A 429 -37.21 3.50 -9.95
CA LEU A 429 -38.36 2.60 -9.81
C LEU A 429 -38.48 1.60 -10.97
N TRP A 430 -38.18 2.01 -12.19
CA TRP A 430 -38.23 1.12 -13.35
C TRP A 430 -37.13 0.02 -13.36
N ALA A 431 -36.08 0.15 -12.59
CA ALA A 431 -35.05 -0.87 -12.42
C ALA A 431 -35.39 -1.89 -11.31
N SER A 432 -36.53 -1.71 -10.64
CA SER A 432 -36.98 -2.64 -9.61
C SER A 432 -37.61 -3.88 -10.27
N PRO A 433 -37.17 -5.11 -9.92
CA PRO A 433 -37.78 -6.34 -10.42
C PRO A 433 -39.26 -6.45 -10.05
N ILE A 434 -39.70 -5.82 -8.95
CA ILE A 434 -41.10 -5.75 -8.54
C ILE A 434 -41.94 -4.97 -9.55
N TRP A 435 -41.45 -3.84 -10.08
CA TRP A 435 -42.11 -3.09 -11.12
C TRP A 435 -42.24 -3.87 -12.43
N ALA A 436 -41.16 -4.53 -12.84
CA ALA A 436 -41.18 -5.38 -14.01
C ALA A 436 -42.21 -6.51 -13.87
N ALA A 437 -42.23 -7.19 -12.73
CA ALA A 437 -43.20 -8.26 -12.43
C ALA A 437 -44.64 -7.73 -12.42
N THR A 438 -44.88 -6.56 -11.86
CA THR A 438 -46.23 -5.93 -11.85
C THR A 438 -46.72 -5.60 -13.26
N MET A 439 -45.83 -5.05 -14.12
CA MET A 439 -46.18 -4.75 -15.51
C MET A 439 -46.47 -6.03 -16.32
N VAL A 440 -45.63 -7.06 -16.17
CA VAL A 440 -45.84 -8.35 -16.82
C VAL A 440 -47.14 -9.01 -16.31
N GLY A 441 -47.43 -8.91 -15.01
CA GLY A 441 -48.67 -9.40 -14.41
C GLY A 441 -49.89 -8.71 -14.96
N MET A 442 -49.89 -7.36 -15.07
CA MET A 442 -50.98 -6.60 -15.66
C MET A 442 -51.22 -6.96 -17.15
N LEU A 443 -50.14 -7.09 -17.91
CA LEU A 443 -50.23 -7.53 -19.31
C LEU A 443 -50.83 -8.94 -19.41
N GLY A 444 -50.43 -9.84 -18.50
CA GLY A 444 -50.95 -11.21 -18.42
C GLY A 444 -52.46 -11.22 -18.10
N VAL A 445 -52.89 -10.44 -17.13
CA VAL A 445 -54.33 -10.28 -16.77
C VAL A 445 -55.11 -9.70 -17.95
N PHE A 446 -54.59 -8.67 -18.61
CA PHE A 446 -55.20 -8.08 -19.81
C PHE A 446 -55.35 -9.12 -20.93
N TRP A 447 -54.28 -9.89 -21.20
CA TRP A 447 -54.30 -10.92 -22.25
C TRP A 447 -55.27 -12.07 -21.96
N VAL A 448 -55.33 -12.56 -20.75
CA VAL A 448 -56.25 -13.59 -20.28
C VAL A 448 -57.71 -13.07 -20.36
N GLY A 449 -57.96 -11.82 -19.87
CA GLY A 449 -59.25 -11.21 -19.91
C GLY A 449 -59.79 -11.05 -21.37
N ARG A 450 -58.92 -10.59 -22.28
CA ARG A 450 -59.22 -10.47 -23.70
C ARG A 450 -59.59 -11.82 -24.31
N LYS A 451 -58.85 -12.89 -23.95
CA LYS A 451 -59.12 -14.25 -24.44
C LYS A 451 -60.44 -14.84 -23.90
N LEU A 452 -60.79 -14.54 -22.65
CA LEU A 452 -62.04 -14.97 -22.03
C LEU A 452 -63.28 -14.27 -22.60
N VAL A 453 -63.16 -13.01 -23.07
CA VAL A 453 -64.23 -12.23 -23.69
C VAL A 453 -64.36 -12.55 -25.19
N GLY A 454 -63.54 -13.42 -25.76
CA GLY A 454 -63.63 -13.86 -27.16
C GLY A 454 -63.17 -12.85 -28.20
N VAL A 455 -62.45 -11.81 -27.79
CA VAL A 455 -61.79 -10.84 -28.69
C VAL A 455 -60.39 -11.37 -29.00
N VAL A 456 -60.21 -11.98 -30.16
CA VAL A 456 -58.91 -12.45 -30.69
C VAL A 456 -58.11 -11.25 -31.18
#